data_eae1642252b43f4de7785a7a66dc5604
#
_entry.id   eae1642252b43f4de7785a7a66dc5604
#
_cell.length_a   1.000
_cell.length_b   1.000
_cell.length_c   1.000
_cell.angle_alpha   90.00
_cell.angle_beta   90.00
_cell.angle_gamma   90.00
#
_symmetry.space_group_name_H-M   'P 1'
#
loop_
_entity.id
_entity.type
_entity.pdbx_description
1 polymer ?
#
loop_
_entity_poly.entity_id
_entity_poly.type
_entity_poly.pdbx_seq_one_letter_code
_entity_poly.pdbx_strand_id
1 'polypeptide(L)'
;MPPPKAGTGGEEASGDNVLSEEELEEERVKKVEDEQFEEAQKELELKFHEMPQFSELEESLLIDNTPEGLRIQLLDKDGLPMFSSGGSEMLPHARRLIQLVAKVIVKMPQQISISGHTDSKRFITETGYSNWELSSDRANAARRELVKTKIPYKKVSKVVGKAATEPFLKDDPESARNRRLAIIMLRGTGLEEIKEARKKAKAKKKKKKIETGLPGLHDIKKR
;
A
#
# COMPACT_ATOMS: atom_id res chain seq x y z
N MET A 1 14.57 -66.15 33.25
CA MET A 1 15.00 -64.90 32.66
C MET A 1 15.04 -65.09 31.15
N PRO A 2 14.16 -64.45 30.40
CA PRO A 2 14.32 -64.31 28.93
C PRO A 2 14.98 -62.96 28.60
N PRO A 3 15.69 -62.86 27.44
CA PRO A 3 16.43 -61.67 27.07
C PRO A 3 15.55 -60.53 26.51
N PRO A 4 15.99 -59.29 26.52
CA PRO A 4 15.21 -58.13 26.05
C PRO A 4 15.20 -58.09 24.52
N LYS A 5 14.03 -57.75 23.96
CA LYS A 5 13.83 -57.53 22.53
C LYS A 5 14.38 -56.16 22.13
N ALA A 6 15.12 -56.16 21.02
CA ALA A 6 15.63 -54.98 20.34
C ALA A 6 14.48 -54.07 19.87
N GLY A 7 14.62 -52.78 20.11
CA GLY A 7 13.72 -51.73 19.59
C GLY A 7 14.01 -51.50 18.13
N THR A 8 12.98 -51.54 17.32
CA THR A 8 12.97 -51.10 15.94
C THR A 8 13.06 -49.60 15.87
N GLY A 9 14.06 -49.09 15.09
CA GLY A 9 14.24 -47.66 14.82
C GLY A 9 13.02 -47.09 14.11
N GLY A 10 12.59 -45.91 14.62
CA GLY A 10 11.65 -45.05 13.90
C GLY A 10 12.32 -44.46 12.69
N GLU A 11 11.74 -44.68 11.55
CA GLU A 11 12.03 -43.92 10.33
C GLU A 11 11.55 -42.48 10.56
N GLU A 12 12.49 -41.55 10.66
CA GLU A 12 12.22 -40.13 10.50
C GLU A 12 11.82 -39.90 9.03
N ALA A 13 10.53 -39.77 8.79
CA ALA A 13 10.02 -39.30 7.53
C ALA A 13 10.35 -37.80 7.43
N SER A 14 11.46 -37.48 6.77
CA SER A 14 11.71 -36.15 6.24
C SER A 14 10.70 -35.89 5.13
N GLY A 15 9.54 -35.36 5.50
CA GLY A 15 8.54 -34.86 4.57
C GLY A 15 9.12 -33.62 3.89
N ASP A 16 9.69 -33.78 2.71
CA ASP A 16 9.90 -32.67 1.78
C ASP A 16 8.51 -32.07 1.53
N ASN A 17 8.24 -30.93 2.15
CA ASN A 17 7.00 -30.18 1.97
C ASN A 17 7.05 -29.50 0.59
N VAL A 18 6.82 -30.29 -0.47
CA VAL A 18 6.75 -29.77 -1.83
C VAL A 18 5.45 -28.99 -1.95
N LEU A 19 5.56 -27.67 -2.01
CA LEU A 19 4.42 -26.78 -2.23
C LEU A 19 3.68 -27.18 -3.50
N SER A 20 2.36 -27.15 -3.46
CA SER A 20 1.52 -27.36 -4.64
C SER A 20 1.76 -26.26 -5.68
N GLU A 21 1.42 -26.54 -6.94
CA GLU A 21 1.55 -25.53 -8.01
C GLU A 21 0.74 -24.26 -7.71
N GLU A 22 -0.36 -24.37 -6.97
CA GLU A 22 -1.21 -23.28 -6.56
C GLU A 22 -0.52 -22.41 -5.49
N GLU A 23 0.06 -23.00 -4.47
CA GLU A 23 0.84 -22.31 -3.43
C GLU A 23 2.07 -21.60 -4.03
N LEU A 24 2.76 -22.23 -4.96
CA LEU A 24 3.88 -21.62 -5.68
C LEU A 24 3.45 -20.42 -6.54
N GLU A 25 2.27 -20.46 -7.14
CA GLU A 25 1.75 -19.31 -7.92
C GLU A 25 1.29 -18.19 -6.99
N GLU A 26 0.70 -18.50 -5.83
CA GLU A 26 0.36 -17.51 -4.82
C GLU A 26 1.60 -16.80 -4.25
N GLU A 27 2.65 -17.53 -3.90
CA GLU A 27 3.92 -16.94 -3.47
C GLU A 27 4.51 -16.01 -4.53
N ARG A 28 4.46 -16.43 -5.80
CA ARG A 28 4.94 -15.60 -6.91
C ARG A 28 4.13 -14.33 -7.09
N VAL A 29 2.82 -14.41 -6.88
CA VAL A 29 1.94 -13.22 -6.97
C VAL A 29 2.22 -12.28 -5.81
N LYS A 30 2.36 -12.78 -4.57
CA LYS A 30 2.75 -11.97 -3.40
C LYS A 30 4.09 -11.27 -3.63
N LYS A 31 5.08 -11.99 -4.14
CA LYS A 31 6.40 -11.41 -4.45
C LYS A 31 6.30 -10.27 -5.47
N VAL A 32 5.50 -10.44 -6.51
CA VAL A 32 5.27 -9.37 -7.51
C VAL A 32 4.56 -8.16 -6.89
N GLU A 33 3.62 -8.40 -5.98
CA GLU A 33 2.95 -7.32 -5.26
C GLU A 33 3.93 -6.55 -4.37
N ASP A 34 4.80 -7.24 -3.64
CA ASP A 34 5.84 -6.61 -2.82
C ASP A 34 6.81 -5.78 -3.67
N GLU A 35 7.28 -6.32 -4.80
CA GLU A 35 8.11 -5.60 -5.76
C GLU A 35 7.42 -4.33 -6.29
N GLN A 36 6.11 -4.41 -6.57
CA GLN A 36 5.31 -3.24 -6.98
C GLN A 36 5.21 -2.19 -5.89
N PHE A 37 5.02 -2.59 -4.63
CA PHE A 37 4.97 -1.65 -3.50
C PHE A 37 6.32 -0.96 -3.28
N GLU A 38 7.43 -1.68 -3.35
CA GLU A 38 8.76 -1.09 -3.27
C GLU A 38 9.03 -0.10 -4.42
N GLU A 39 8.64 -0.45 -5.65
CA GLU A 39 8.78 0.44 -6.80
C GLU A 39 7.93 1.70 -6.65
N ALA A 40 6.69 1.55 -6.20
CA ALA A 40 5.78 2.67 -5.93
C ALA A 40 6.30 3.59 -4.82
N GLN A 41 6.87 3.04 -3.75
CA GLN A 41 7.49 3.80 -2.68
C GLN A 41 8.67 4.61 -3.23
N LYS A 42 9.62 3.97 -3.91
CA LYS A 42 10.80 4.62 -4.52
C LYS A 42 10.39 5.72 -5.52
N GLU A 43 9.40 5.45 -6.37
CA GLU A 43 8.88 6.43 -7.32
C GLU A 43 8.30 7.66 -6.61
N LEU A 44 7.56 7.44 -5.52
CA LEU A 44 6.92 8.53 -4.78
C LEU A 44 7.97 9.37 -4.03
N GLU A 45 8.91 8.73 -3.34
CA GLU A 45 10.01 9.39 -2.65
C GLU A 45 10.86 10.21 -3.62
N LEU A 46 11.27 9.63 -4.75
CA LEU A 46 12.06 10.33 -5.76
C LEU A 46 11.32 11.57 -6.28
N LYS A 47 10.07 11.42 -6.70
CA LYS A 47 9.27 12.56 -7.21
C LYS A 47 9.01 13.63 -6.16
N PHE A 48 8.89 13.24 -4.90
CA PHE A 48 8.72 14.17 -3.80
C PHE A 48 9.98 15.02 -3.61
N HIS A 49 11.16 14.41 -3.59
CA HIS A 49 12.44 15.10 -3.43
C HIS A 49 12.84 15.94 -4.67
N GLU A 50 12.43 15.53 -5.87
CA GLU A 50 12.67 16.30 -7.10
C GLU A 50 11.85 17.60 -7.21
N MET A 51 10.84 17.78 -6.36
CA MET A 51 9.93 18.93 -6.42
C MET A 51 10.24 19.96 -5.35
N PRO A 52 10.88 21.11 -5.67
CA PRO A 52 11.26 22.13 -4.66
C PRO A 52 10.09 22.65 -3.83
N GLN A 53 8.88 22.61 -4.39
CA GLN A 53 7.66 23.03 -3.70
C GLN A 53 7.24 22.15 -2.53
N PHE A 54 7.90 21.00 -2.33
CA PHE A 54 7.67 20.08 -1.23
C PHE A 54 8.79 20.08 -0.19
N SER A 55 9.82 20.90 -0.34
CA SER A 55 10.94 20.95 0.62
C SER A 55 10.49 21.25 2.07
N GLU A 56 9.47 22.09 2.25
CA GLU A 56 8.92 22.38 3.58
C GLU A 56 8.05 21.23 4.13
N LEU A 57 7.64 20.29 3.26
CA LEU A 57 6.76 19.16 3.58
C LEU A 57 7.53 17.85 3.79
N GLU A 58 8.87 17.89 3.88
CA GLU A 58 9.71 16.68 3.93
C GLU A 58 9.32 15.75 5.08
N GLU A 59 8.97 16.32 6.24
CA GLU A 59 8.52 15.55 7.40
C GLU A 59 7.02 15.22 7.38
N SER A 60 6.27 15.73 6.40
CA SER A 60 4.83 15.54 6.29
C SER A 60 4.43 14.32 5.46
N LEU A 61 5.37 13.68 4.77
CA LEU A 61 5.12 12.46 3.99
C LEU A 61 5.88 11.30 4.61
N LEU A 62 5.14 10.26 5.03
CA LEU A 62 5.72 8.99 5.47
C LEU A 62 5.16 7.86 4.61
N ILE A 63 6.06 6.96 4.19
CA ILE A 63 5.69 5.80 3.38
C ILE A 63 6.29 4.57 4.04
N ASP A 64 5.45 3.60 4.36
CA ASP A 64 5.88 2.35 4.97
C ASP A 64 5.08 1.15 4.47
N ASN A 65 5.76 0.01 4.38
CA ASN A 65 5.11 -1.26 4.03
C ASN A 65 4.60 -1.93 5.30
N THR A 66 3.30 -2.20 5.34
CA THR A 66 2.61 -2.81 6.47
C THR A 66 1.99 -4.15 6.07
N PRO A 67 1.55 -4.97 7.02
CA PRO A 67 0.80 -6.19 6.71
C PRO A 67 -0.49 -5.92 5.88
N GLU A 68 -1.10 -4.74 6.03
CA GLU A 68 -2.28 -4.33 5.26
C GLU A 68 -1.94 -3.91 3.83
N GLY A 69 -0.69 -3.51 3.57
CA GLY A 69 -0.20 -3.02 2.28
C GLY A 69 0.68 -1.79 2.40
N LEU A 70 0.94 -1.12 1.28
CA LEU A 70 1.75 0.10 1.26
C LEU A 70 0.94 1.27 1.80
N ARG A 71 1.38 1.79 2.95
CA ARG A 71 0.75 2.91 3.64
C ARG A 71 1.49 4.21 3.34
N ILE A 72 0.76 5.20 2.89
CA ILE A 72 1.21 6.56 2.63
C ILE A 72 0.50 7.46 3.63
N GLN A 73 1.24 8.12 4.51
CA GLN A 73 0.70 9.02 5.52
C GLN A 73 1.09 10.46 5.22
N LEU A 74 0.11 11.36 5.28
CA LEU A 74 0.27 12.80 5.18
C LEU A 74 -0.01 13.38 6.54
N LEU A 75 1.05 13.90 7.20
CA LEU A 75 1.00 14.42 8.56
C LEU A 75 0.96 15.95 8.55
N ASP A 76 0.18 16.54 9.46
CA ASP A 76 0.32 17.96 9.76
C ASP A 76 1.68 18.21 10.44
N LYS A 77 2.26 19.36 10.14
CA LYS A 77 3.42 19.92 10.83
C LYS A 77 3.01 21.24 11.48
N ASP A 78 3.69 21.63 12.56
CA ASP A 78 3.44 22.92 13.21
C ASP A 78 3.68 24.05 12.22
N GLY A 79 2.69 24.93 12.10
CA GLY A 79 2.70 26.02 11.11
C GLY A 79 2.35 25.61 9.68
N LEU A 80 2.21 24.32 9.38
CA LEU A 80 1.91 23.82 8.03
C LEU A 80 0.81 22.74 8.07
N PRO A 81 -0.44 23.09 8.39
CA PRO A 81 -1.55 22.14 8.45
C PRO A 81 -1.98 21.71 7.03
N MET A 82 -2.52 20.51 6.90
CA MET A 82 -3.08 20.01 5.63
C MET A 82 -4.49 20.55 5.34
N PHE A 83 -5.23 20.94 6.40
CA PHE A 83 -6.61 21.43 6.31
C PHE A 83 -6.77 22.76 7.03
N SER A 84 -7.83 23.49 6.68
CA SER A 84 -8.25 24.66 7.43
C SER A 84 -8.56 24.30 8.89
N SER A 85 -8.34 25.24 9.79
CA SER A 85 -8.56 25.02 11.23
C SER A 85 -10.01 24.65 11.51
N GLY A 86 -10.23 23.55 12.24
CA GLY A 86 -11.56 23.03 12.55
C GLY A 86 -12.39 22.60 11.35
N GLY A 87 -11.79 22.56 10.14
CA GLY A 87 -12.49 22.25 8.89
C GLY A 87 -11.91 21.06 8.13
N SER A 88 -12.59 20.74 7.04
CA SER A 88 -12.18 19.70 6.08
C SER A 88 -11.77 20.28 4.70
N GLU A 89 -11.64 21.59 4.60
CA GLU A 89 -11.13 22.22 3.40
C GLU A 89 -9.61 21.98 3.32
N MET A 90 -9.18 21.30 2.26
CA MET A 90 -7.79 20.98 2.04
C MET A 90 -7.01 22.19 1.50
N LEU A 91 -5.87 22.49 2.12
CA LEU A 91 -5.01 23.61 1.72
C LEU A 91 -4.26 23.30 0.41
N PRO A 92 -3.81 24.32 -0.35
CA PRO A 92 -3.23 24.14 -1.69
C PRO A 92 -2.01 23.21 -1.73
N HIS A 93 -1.11 23.28 -0.72
CA HIS A 93 0.06 22.39 -0.66
C HIS A 93 -0.34 20.94 -0.41
N ALA A 94 -1.33 20.68 0.46
CA ALA A 94 -1.86 19.35 0.71
C ALA A 94 -2.55 18.76 -0.55
N ARG A 95 -3.29 19.58 -1.31
CA ARG A 95 -3.87 19.16 -2.61
C ARG A 95 -2.79 18.73 -3.59
N ARG A 96 -1.69 19.51 -3.72
CA ARG A 96 -0.58 19.14 -4.60
C ARG A 96 0.07 17.83 -4.18
N LEU A 97 0.20 17.60 -2.86
CA LEU A 97 0.76 16.36 -2.34
C LEU A 97 -0.15 15.15 -2.63
N ILE A 98 -1.46 15.28 -2.41
CA ILE A 98 -2.45 14.25 -2.80
C ILE A 98 -2.41 13.99 -4.31
N GLN A 99 -2.23 15.01 -5.14
CA GLN A 99 -2.12 14.86 -6.59
C GLN A 99 -0.84 14.11 -7.01
N LEU A 100 0.26 14.32 -6.29
CA LEU A 100 1.48 13.53 -6.49
C LEU A 100 1.25 12.06 -6.15
N VAL A 101 0.70 11.79 -4.97
CA VAL A 101 0.34 10.43 -4.52
C VAL A 101 -0.59 9.74 -5.52
N ALA A 102 -1.59 10.46 -6.05
CA ALA A 102 -2.53 9.92 -7.03
C ALA A 102 -1.85 9.45 -8.33
N LYS A 103 -0.79 10.15 -8.80
CA LYS A 103 -0.05 9.77 -10.01
C LYS A 103 0.65 8.41 -9.87
N VAL A 104 1.01 8.02 -8.66
CA VAL A 104 1.59 6.70 -8.37
C VAL A 104 0.47 5.68 -8.20
N ILE A 105 -0.52 5.97 -7.35
CA ILE A 105 -1.64 5.06 -7.07
C ILE A 105 -2.39 4.64 -8.35
N VAL A 106 -2.58 5.54 -9.32
CA VAL A 106 -3.36 5.23 -10.54
C VAL A 106 -2.74 4.10 -11.37
N LYS A 107 -1.42 3.91 -11.27
CA LYS A 107 -0.68 2.87 -12.00
C LYS A 107 -0.77 1.49 -11.34
N MET A 108 -1.11 1.47 -10.06
CA MET A 108 -1.15 0.26 -9.25
C MET A 108 -2.49 -0.47 -9.43
N PRO A 109 -2.54 -1.81 -9.44
CA PRO A 109 -3.81 -2.54 -9.55
C PRO A 109 -4.61 -2.54 -8.24
N GLN A 110 -3.95 -2.38 -7.08
CA GLN A 110 -4.55 -2.50 -5.76
C GLN A 110 -5.62 -1.46 -5.48
N GLN A 111 -6.62 -1.84 -4.68
CA GLN A 111 -7.59 -0.91 -4.11
C GLN A 111 -6.97 -0.11 -2.97
N ILE A 112 -7.59 1.03 -2.65
CA ILE A 112 -7.12 1.90 -1.57
C ILE A 112 -8.14 2.05 -0.46
N SER A 113 -7.63 2.14 0.77
CA SER A 113 -8.34 2.59 1.96
C SER A 113 -7.85 3.98 2.32
N ILE A 114 -8.75 4.88 2.67
CA ILE A 114 -8.44 6.26 3.07
C ILE A 114 -8.94 6.46 4.49
N SER A 115 -8.07 6.87 5.42
CA SER A 115 -8.47 7.18 6.78
C SER A 115 -7.99 8.57 7.21
N GLY A 116 -8.86 9.26 7.95
CA GLY A 116 -8.56 10.54 8.59
C GLY A 116 -8.41 10.37 10.09
N HIS A 117 -7.45 11.10 10.67
CA HIS A 117 -7.17 11.10 12.09
C HIS A 117 -7.11 12.54 12.61
N THR A 118 -7.43 12.75 13.89
CA THR A 118 -7.25 14.00 14.59
C THR A 118 -6.24 13.83 15.73
N ASP A 119 -5.79 14.94 16.29
CA ASP A 119 -5.18 14.95 17.61
C ASP A 119 -6.25 14.70 18.70
N SER A 120 -5.83 14.57 19.95
CA SER A 120 -6.73 14.32 21.08
C SER A 120 -7.39 15.59 21.63
N LYS A 121 -7.09 16.78 21.09
CA LYS A 121 -7.76 18.01 21.49
C LYS A 121 -9.25 17.89 21.26
N ARG A 122 -10.02 18.18 22.31
CA ARG A 122 -11.46 18.07 22.23
C ARG A 122 -12.00 19.07 21.21
N PHE A 123 -12.63 18.55 20.18
CA PHE A 123 -13.36 19.34 19.21
C PHE A 123 -14.81 18.88 19.18
N ILE A 124 -15.72 19.77 19.56
CA ILE A 124 -17.16 19.55 19.52
C ILE A 124 -17.86 20.89 19.32
N THR A 125 -18.78 20.91 18.37
CA THR A 125 -19.64 22.07 18.12
C THR A 125 -20.97 21.95 18.90
N GLU A 126 -21.74 23.02 18.94
CA GLU A 126 -23.09 23.02 19.53
C GLU A 126 -24.04 22.00 18.87
N THR A 127 -23.80 21.67 17.60
CA THR A 127 -24.58 20.67 16.85
C THR A 127 -24.12 19.24 17.07
N GLY A 128 -23.13 19.02 17.95
CA GLY A 128 -22.56 17.69 18.20
C GLY A 128 -21.52 17.21 17.18
N TYR A 129 -21.13 18.05 16.21
CA TYR A 129 -20.05 17.72 15.28
C TYR A 129 -18.71 17.65 16.05
N SER A 130 -18.02 16.53 15.97
CA SER A 130 -16.87 16.18 16.77
C SER A 130 -15.65 15.75 15.94
N ASN A 131 -14.61 15.28 16.60
CA ASN A 131 -13.44 14.67 15.93
C ASN A 131 -13.80 13.49 15.02
N TRP A 132 -14.91 12.79 15.28
CA TRP A 132 -15.39 11.69 14.45
C TRP A 132 -15.84 12.18 13.07
N GLU A 133 -16.71 13.18 13.06
CA GLU A 133 -17.20 13.79 11.82
C GLU A 133 -16.05 14.49 11.08
N LEU A 134 -15.24 15.27 11.82
CA LEU A 134 -14.12 16.02 11.25
C LEU A 134 -13.13 15.08 10.53
N SER A 135 -12.74 13.99 11.18
CA SER A 135 -11.81 13.01 10.58
C SER A 135 -12.39 12.32 9.35
N SER A 136 -13.70 12.01 9.40
CA SER A 136 -14.42 11.41 8.27
C SER A 136 -14.52 12.35 7.08
N ASP A 137 -14.82 13.64 7.34
CA ASP A 137 -14.94 14.67 6.32
C ASP A 137 -13.60 14.98 5.65
N ARG A 138 -12.50 14.97 6.42
CA ARG A 138 -11.14 15.10 5.90
C ARG A 138 -10.75 13.92 5.02
N ALA A 139 -11.06 12.69 5.42
CA ALA A 139 -10.85 11.50 4.59
C ALA A 139 -11.68 11.57 3.29
N ASN A 140 -12.92 12.04 3.35
CA ASN A 140 -13.76 12.27 2.18
C ASN A 140 -13.24 13.41 1.29
N ALA A 141 -12.66 14.47 1.86
CA ALA A 141 -12.01 15.51 1.07
C ALA A 141 -10.82 14.97 0.29
N ALA A 142 -9.98 14.14 0.91
CA ALA A 142 -8.89 13.45 0.24
C ALA A 142 -9.39 12.55 -0.89
N ARG A 143 -10.45 11.76 -0.64
CA ARG A 143 -11.08 10.93 -1.68
C ARG A 143 -11.55 11.76 -2.87
N ARG A 144 -12.23 12.88 -2.62
CA ARG A 144 -12.69 13.78 -3.69
C ARG A 144 -11.53 14.31 -4.53
N GLU A 145 -10.42 14.66 -3.89
CA GLU A 145 -9.23 15.14 -4.59
C GLU A 145 -8.56 14.04 -5.42
N LEU A 146 -8.43 12.83 -4.88
CA LEU A 146 -7.93 11.66 -5.61
C LEU A 146 -8.78 11.35 -6.86
N VAL A 147 -10.11 11.38 -6.74
CA VAL A 147 -11.01 11.13 -7.88
C VAL A 147 -10.86 12.21 -8.96
N LYS A 148 -10.65 13.48 -8.61
CA LYS A 148 -10.36 14.56 -9.59
C LYS A 148 -9.08 14.27 -10.39
N THR A 149 -8.13 13.54 -9.83
CA THR A 149 -6.88 13.14 -10.49
C THR A 149 -6.98 11.84 -11.28
N LYS A 150 -8.20 11.44 -11.66
CA LYS A 150 -8.50 10.24 -12.47
C LYS A 150 -8.35 8.90 -11.76
N ILE A 151 -8.31 8.87 -10.42
CA ILE A 151 -8.44 7.61 -9.69
C ILE A 151 -9.86 7.06 -9.92
N PRO A 152 -10.02 5.83 -10.47
CA PRO A 152 -11.33 5.24 -10.68
C PRO A 152 -12.09 5.04 -9.36
N TYR A 153 -13.38 5.29 -9.36
CA TYR A 153 -14.23 5.15 -8.16
C TYR A 153 -14.13 3.76 -7.53
N LYS A 154 -14.11 2.71 -8.36
CA LYS A 154 -13.96 1.31 -7.94
C LYS A 154 -12.65 0.99 -7.20
N LYS A 155 -11.65 1.88 -7.33
CA LYS A 155 -10.35 1.73 -6.66
C LYS A 155 -10.41 2.12 -5.19
N VAL A 156 -11.39 2.92 -4.78
CA VAL A 156 -11.60 3.28 -3.37
C VAL A 156 -12.45 2.21 -2.70
N SER A 157 -11.83 1.41 -1.85
CA SER A 157 -12.50 0.33 -1.10
C SER A 157 -13.28 0.88 0.10
N LYS A 158 -12.64 1.76 0.89
CA LYS A 158 -13.27 2.33 2.08
C LYS A 158 -12.72 3.71 2.41
N VAL A 159 -13.56 4.51 3.10
CA VAL A 159 -13.19 5.82 3.67
C VAL A 159 -13.62 5.82 5.12
N VAL A 160 -12.70 6.12 6.05
CA VAL A 160 -12.91 5.96 7.49
C VAL A 160 -12.45 7.20 8.25
N GLY A 161 -13.30 7.70 9.16
CA GLY A 161 -12.87 8.62 10.20
C GLY A 161 -12.47 7.84 11.45
N LYS A 162 -11.31 8.12 12.01
CA LYS A 162 -10.79 7.44 13.20
C LYS A 162 -10.63 8.38 14.40
N ALA A 163 -11.02 9.63 14.28
CA ALA A 163 -10.84 10.61 15.36
C ALA A 163 -9.42 10.53 15.97
N ALA A 164 -9.29 10.54 17.29
CA ALA A 164 -8.03 10.41 18.02
C ALA A 164 -7.75 8.98 18.55
N THR A 165 -8.44 7.96 18.03
CA THR A 165 -8.36 6.59 18.57
C THR A 165 -7.05 5.88 18.28
N GLU A 166 -6.34 6.30 17.21
CA GLU A 166 -5.06 5.71 16.81
C GLU A 166 -4.01 6.83 16.68
N PRO A 167 -3.45 7.34 17.77
CA PRO A 167 -2.45 8.40 17.69
C PRO A 167 -1.17 7.90 17.02
N PHE A 168 -0.54 8.75 16.20
CA PHE A 168 0.78 8.51 15.62
C PHE A 168 1.86 8.64 16.70
N LEU A 169 1.79 9.72 17.48
CA LEU A 169 2.62 9.94 18.66
C LEU A 169 1.78 9.65 19.91
N LYS A 170 2.00 8.49 20.52
CA LYS A 170 1.25 8.04 21.71
C LYS A 170 1.61 8.86 22.95
N ASP A 171 2.87 9.28 23.05
CA ASP A 171 3.41 10.04 24.18
C ASP A 171 3.05 11.53 24.10
N ASP A 172 2.64 12.01 22.94
CA ASP A 172 2.13 13.38 22.74
C ASP A 172 0.81 13.33 21.91
N PRO A 173 -0.33 12.98 22.56
CA PRO A 173 -1.60 12.80 21.85
C PRO A 173 -2.15 14.09 21.22
N GLU A 174 -1.72 15.26 21.70
CA GLU A 174 -2.15 16.57 21.19
C GLU A 174 -1.27 17.11 20.05
N SER A 175 -0.18 16.41 19.72
CA SER A 175 0.72 16.79 18.65
C SER A 175 0.01 17.00 17.32
N ALA A 176 0.44 18.03 16.58
CA ALA A 176 -0.01 18.25 15.21
C ALA A 176 0.15 17.01 14.32
N ARG A 177 1.20 16.22 14.54
CA ARG A 177 1.51 15.00 13.76
C ARG A 177 0.45 13.91 13.92
N ASN A 178 -0.40 13.96 14.94
CA ASN A 178 -1.54 13.05 15.07
C ASN A 178 -2.66 13.39 14.09
N ARG A 179 -2.78 14.66 13.66
CA ARG A 179 -3.68 15.05 12.57
C ARG A 179 -3.07 14.60 11.25
N ARG A 180 -3.59 13.52 10.70
CA ARG A 180 -3.06 12.93 9.49
C ARG A 180 -4.12 12.29 8.61
N LEU A 181 -3.77 12.15 7.35
CA LEU A 181 -4.45 11.26 6.41
C LEU A 181 -3.56 10.03 6.19
N ALA A 182 -4.15 8.84 6.20
CA ALA A 182 -3.47 7.64 5.76
C ALA A 182 -4.19 7.04 4.54
N ILE A 183 -3.43 6.74 3.49
CA ILE A 183 -3.88 6.07 2.28
C ILE A 183 -3.13 4.74 2.22
N ILE A 184 -3.85 3.63 2.23
CA ILE A 184 -3.26 2.30 2.19
C ILE A 184 -3.63 1.65 0.87
N MET A 185 -2.65 1.26 0.07
CA MET A 185 -2.85 0.36 -1.07
C MET A 185 -2.97 -1.06 -0.51
N LEU A 186 -4.20 -1.60 -0.57
CA LEU A 186 -4.58 -2.82 0.14
C LEU A 186 -3.95 -4.06 -0.49
N ARG A 187 -3.15 -4.77 0.30
CA ARG A 187 -2.55 -6.05 -0.09
C ARG A 187 -3.63 -7.08 -0.43
N GLY A 188 -3.33 -7.93 -1.39
CA GLY A 188 -4.26 -8.98 -1.82
C GLY A 188 -5.42 -8.50 -2.69
N THR A 189 -5.55 -7.19 -2.93
CA THR A 189 -6.50 -6.65 -3.90
C THR A 189 -5.83 -6.44 -5.26
N GLY A 190 -6.58 -6.57 -6.37
CA GLY A 190 -5.99 -6.46 -7.71
C GLY A 190 -5.15 -7.68 -8.13
N LEU A 191 -5.24 -8.80 -7.42
CA LEU A 191 -4.47 -10.02 -7.73
C LEU A 191 -4.80 -10.59 -9.11
N GLU A 192 -6.05 -10.49 -9.56
CA GLU A 192 -6.45 -10.97 -10.88
C GLU A 192 -5.79 -10.14 -12.00
N GLU A 193 -5.70 -8.83 -11.83
CA GLU A 193 -4.98 -7.97 -12.76
C GLU A 193 -3.49 -8.31 -12.80
N ILE A 194 -2.88 -8.61 -11.65
CA ILE A 194 -1.48 -9.04 -11.56
C ILE A 194 -1.29 -10.39 -12.28
N LYS A 195 -2.16 -11.37 -12.01
CA LYS A 195 -2.13 -12.69 -12.67
C LYS A 195 -2.27 -12.57 -14.18
N GLU A 196 -3.21 -11.76 -14.66
CA GLU A 196 -3.41 -11.51 -16.09
C GLU A 196 -2.20 -10.81 -16.74
N ALA A 197 -1.65 -9.79 -16.09
CA ALA A 197 -0.46 -9.10 -16.59
C ALA A 197 0.73 -10.06 -16.73
N ARG A 198 0.94 -10.95 -15.75
CA ARG A 198 1.96 -12.00 -15.81
C ARG A 198 1.73 -12.99 -16.95
N LYS A 199 0.48 -13.46 -17.14
CA LYS A 199 0.13 -14.35 -18.27
C LYS A 199 0.45 -13.69 -19.61
N LYS A 200 0.07 -12.42 -19.79
CA LYS A 200 0.38 -11.63 -21.00
C LYS A 200 1.89 -11.45 -21.22
N ALA A 201 2.65 -11.17 -20.16
CA ALA A 201 4.11 -11.04 -20.23
C ALA A 201 4.80 -12.36 -20.60
N LYS A 202 4.39 -13.50 -20.02
CA LYS A 202 4.89 -14.84 -20.36
C LYS A 202 4.59 -15.17 -21.83
N ALA A 203 3.39 -14.87 -22.32
CA ALA A 203 2.99 -15.10 -23.72
C ALA A 203 3.82 -14.25 -24.71
N LYS A 204 4.07 -12.96 -24.39
CA LYS A 204 4.95 -12.09 -25.21
C LYS A 204 6.39 -12.61 -25.27
N LYS A 205 6.95 -13.04 -24.13
CA LYS A 205 8.31 -13.62 -24.08
C LYS A 205 8.39 -14.89 -24.93
N LYS A 206 7.36 -15.77 -24.90
CA LYS A 206 7.31 -16.99 -25.70
C LYS A 206 7.23 -16.68 -27.20
N LYS A 207 6.39 -15.70 -27.62
CA LYS A 207 6.33 -15.26 -29.03
C LYS A 207 7.67 -14.69 -29.50
N LYS A 208 8.29 -13.80 -28.72
CA LYS A 208 9.58 -13.21 -29.08
C LYS A 208 10.69 -14.27 -29.22
N LYS A 209 10.67 -15.32 -28.38
CA LYS A 209 11.64 -16.43 -28.46
C LYS A 209 11.45 -17.27 -29.73
N ILE A 210 10.22 -17.40 -30.22
CA ILE A 210 9.91 -18.12 -31.49
C ILE A 210 10.34 -17.26 -32.69
N GLU A 211 10.07 -15.95 -32.68
CA GLU A 211 10.40 -15.04 -33.80
C GLU A 211 11.91 -14.78 -33.94
N THR A 212 12.68 -14.83 -32.84
CA THR A 212 14.14 -14.63 -32.88
C THR A 212 14.96 -15.85 -33.27
N GLY A 213 14.31 -16.98 -33.58
CA GLY A 213 14.97 -18.16 -34.12
C GLY A 213 16.08 -18.79 -33.25
N LEU A 214 16.10 -18.51 -31.94
CA LEU A 214 17.03 -19.13 -31.01
C LEU A 214 16.65 -20.63 -30.86
N PRO A 215 17.50 -21.58 -31.32
CA PRO A 215 17.21 -23.01 -31.24
C PRO A 215 17.04 -23.40 -29.78
N GLY A 216 15.96 -24.10 -29.48
CA GLY A 216 15.74 -24.69 -28.16
C GLY A 216 16.87 -25.71 -27.87
N LEU A 217 17.25 -25.85 -26.61
CA LEU A 217 18.28 -26.82 -26.12
C LEU A 217 18.07 -28.28 -26.58
N HIS A 218 17.03 -28.57 -27.35
CA HIS A 218 16.70 -29.90 -27.85
C HIS A 218 17.39 -30.25 -29.20
N ASP A 219 17.93 -29.26 -29.93
CA ASP A 219 18.56 -29.54 -31.25
C ASP A 219 20.05 -29.86 -31.18
N ILE A 220 20.66 -29.84 -29.99
CA ILE A 220 22.11 -30.08 -29.81
C ILE A 220 22.44 -31.59 -29.62
N LYS A 221 21.44 -32.48 -29.57
CA LYS A 221 21.68 -33.92 -29.35
C LYS A 221 21.66 -34.80 -30.63
N LYS A 222 21.67 -34.20 -31.81
CA LYS A 222 21.80 -34.95 -33.09
C LYS A 222 22.88 -34.34 -33.98
N ARG A 223 24.13 -34.47 -33.58
CA ARG A 223 25.30 -34.52 -34.45
C ARG A 223 26.40 -35.35 -33.79
#